data_521c3ec5ca10c23e7963917c9ab855ef
#
_entry.id   521c3ec5ca10c23e7963917c9ab855ef
#
_cell.length_a   1.000
_cell.length_b   1.000
_cell.length_c   1.000
_cell.angle_alpha   90.00
_cell.angle_beta   90.00
_cell.angle_gamma   90.00
#
_symmetry.space_group_name_H-M   'P 1'
#
loop_
_entity.id
_entity.type
_entity.pdbx_description
1 polymer ?
#
loop_
_entity_poly.entity_id
_entity_poly.type
_entity_poly.pdbx_seq_one_letter_code
_entity_poly.pdbx_strand_id
1 'polypeptide(L)'
;MDYEIEWAESAIASLLDAVEYIARDSPSYAATLAVRAERAAASLSTLPDRGRRVSEFHDPDVRELPVSSYRLIYRVGSKRVLILAFVHQARDLAGVLESPS
;
A
#
# COMPACT_ATOMS: atom_id res chain seq x y z
N MET A 1 20.88 7.35 -1.49
CA MET A 1 20.86 6.22 -0.56
C MET A 1 19.47 5.65 -0.48
N ASP A 2 19.34 4.35 -0.63
CA ASP A 2 18.02 3.74 -0.75
C ASP A 2 17.37 3.48 0.60
N TYR A 3 16.06 3.65 0.63
CA TYR A 3 15.26 3.30 1.80
C TYR A 3 14.96 1.80 1.79
N GLU A 4 14.92 1.23 2.97
CA GLU A 4 14.53 -0.16 3.14
C GLU A 4 13.01 -0.27 3.09
N ILE A 5 12.50 -1.23 2.33
CA ILE A 5 11.06 -1.44 2.23
C ILE A 5 10.65 -2.60 3.12
N GLU A 6 9.71 -2.35 4.00
CA GLU A 6 9.18 -3.37 4.89
C GLU A 6 7.67 -3.41 4.77
N TRP A 7 7.10 -4.60 4.70
CA TRP A 7 5.65 -4.79 4.65
C TRP A 7 5.15 -5.18 6.03
N ALA A 8 4.19 -4.43 6.56
CA ALA A 8 3.49 -4.84 7.77
C ALA A 8 2.69 -6.11 7.49
N GLU A 9 2.48 -6.93 8.50
CA GLU A 9 1.67 -8.15 8.34
C GLU A 9 0.28 -7.84 7.84
N SER A 10 -0.32 -6.77 8.33
CA SER A 10 -1.64 -6.33 7.88
C SER A 10 -1.64 -5.95 6.40
N ALA A 11 -0.54 -5.40 5.91
CA ALA A 11 -0.43 -5.02 4.51
C ALA A 11 -0.30 -6.26 3.62
N ILE A 12 0.46 -7.24 4.07
CA ILE A 12 0.57 -8.51 3.34
C ILE A 12 -0.80 -9.19 3.27
N ALA A 13 -1.50 -9.23 4.39
CA ALA A 13 -2.84 -9.82 4.44
C ALA A 13 -3.81 -9.08 3.51
N SER A 14 -3.76 -7.74 3.50
CA SER A 14 -4.61 -6.94 2.62
C SER A 14 -4.34 -7.23 1.16
N LEU A 15 -3.06 -7.36 0.79
CA LEU A 15 -2.71 -7.64 -0.60
C LEU A 15 -3.19 -9.04 -1.00
N LEU A 16 -2.98 -10.02 -0.14
CA LEU A 16 -3.43 -11.38 -0.43
C LEU A 16 -4.95 -11.44 -0.57
N ASP A 17 -5.68 -10.74 0.28
CA ASP A 17 -7.15 -10.69 0.18
C ASP A 17 -7.58 -10.09 -1.16
N ALA A 18 -6.93 -9.01 -1.58
CA ALA A 18 -7.25 -8.36 -2.85
C ALA A 18 -6.97 -9.30 -4.03
N VAL A 19 -5.81 -9.97 -4.01
CA VAL A 19 -5.42 -10.90 -5.07
C VAL A 19 -6.39 -12.06 -5.14
N GLU A 20 -6.76 -12.65 -4.00
CA GLU A 20 -7.71 -13.75 -3.97
C GLU A 20 -9.09 -13.34 -4.49
N TYR A 21 -9.54 -12.15 -4.10
CA TYR A 21 -10.82 -11.64 -4.55
C TYR A 21 -10.86 -11.48 -6.08
N ILE A 22 -9.82 -10.88 -6.63
CA ILE A 22 -9.72 -10.67 -8.08
C ILE A 22 -9.57 -11.99 -8.82
N ALA A 23 -8.84 -12.95 -8.22
CA ALA A 23 -8.58 -14.24 -8.87
C ALA A 23 -9.85 -15.06 -9.09
N ARG A 24 -10.90 -14.78 -8.35
CA ARG A 24 -12.19 -15.47 -8.54
C ARG A 24 -12.73 -15.25 -9.95
N ASP A 25 -12.52 -14.05 -10.49
CA ASP A 25 -12.99 -13.69 -11.83
C ASP A 25 -11.88 -13.74 -12.88
N SER A 26 -10.66 -13.41 -12.51
CA SER A 26 -9.56 -13.31 -13.46
C SER A 26 -8.22 -13.62 -12.79
N PRO A 27 -7.77 -14.89 -12.84
CA PRO A 27 -6.46 -15.25 -12.29
C PRO A 27 -5.31 -14.46 -12.91
N SER A 28 -5.38 -14.17 -14.21
CA SER A 28 -4.31 -13.41 -14.86
C SER A 28 -4.26 -11.96 -14.37
N TYR A 29 -5.41 -11.34 -14.16
CA TYR A 29 -5.43 -9.98 -13.65
C TYR A 29 -4.95 -9.94 -12.21
N ALA A 30 -5.28 -10.96 -11.42
CA ALA A 30 -4.82 -11.06 -10.04
C ALA A 30 -3.28 -11.12 -9.99
N ALA A 31 -2.67 -11.89 -10.87
CA ALA A 31 -1.21 -11.98 -10.95
C ALA A 31 -0.61 -10.63 -11.34
N THR A 32 -1.23 -9.93 -12.28
CA THR A 32 -0.78 -8.59 -12.69
C THR A 32 -0.86 -7.61 -11.53
N LEU A 33 -1.95 -7.67 -10.77
CA LEU A 33 -2.12 -6.79 -9.60
C LEU A 33 -1.02 -7.01 -8.57
N ALA A 34 -0.71 -8.26 -8.28
CA ALA A 34 0.35 -8.59 -7.33
C ALA A 34 1.70 -8.01 -7.78
N VAL A 35 2.04 -8.19 -9.05
CA VAL A 35 3.29 -7.65 -9.60
C VAL A 35 3.32 -6.13 -9.52
N ARG A 36 2.22 -5.48 -9.87
CA ARG A 36 2.15 -4.02 -9.82
C ARG A 36 2.30 -3.49 -8.39
N ALA A 37 1.68 -4.17 -7.42
CA ALA A 37 1.80 -3.76 -6.02
C ALA A 37 3.24 -3.88 -5.55
N GLU A 38 3.90 -4.98 -5.87
CA GLU A 38 5.30 -5.17 -5.49
C GLU A 38 6.22 -4.14 -6.13
N ARG A 39 6.00 -3.84 -7.41
CA ARG A 39 6.81 -2.84 -8.11
C ARG A 39 6.58 -1.45 -7.54
N ALA A 40 5.34 -1.12 -7.21
CA ALA A 40 5.02 0.17 -6.61
C ALA A 40 5.75 0.32 -5.27
N ALA A 41 5.71 -0.71 -4.43
CA ALA A 41 6.41 -0.68 -3.16
C ALA A 41 7.92 -0.55 -3.36
N ALA A 42 8.48 -1.33 -4.28
CA ALA A 42 9.93 -1.30 -4.53
C ALA A 42 10.40 0.08 -5.01
N SER A 43 9.56 0.80 -5.76
CA SER A 43 9.93 2.13 -6.26
C SER A 43 10.12 3.14 -5.13
N LEU A 44 9.56 2.87 -3.97
CA LEU A 44 9.70 3.77 -2.81
C LEU A 44 11.09 3.70 -2.19
N SER A 45 11.89 2.74 -2.56
CA SER A 45 13.27 2.64 -2.11
C SER A 45 14.09 3.86 -2.54
N THR A 46 13.86 4.34 -3.75
CA THR A 46 14.57 5.51 -4.26
C THR A 46 13.73 6.78 -4.23
N LEU A 47 12.41 6.65 -4.26
CA LEU A 47 11.49 7.79 -4.31
C LEU A 47 10.42 7.67 -3.22
N PRO A 48 10.81 7.75 -1.95
CA PRO A 48 9.84 7.54 -0.86
C PRO A 48 8.72 8.57 -0.83
N ASP A 49 8.95 9.76 -1.39
CA ASP A 49 7.95 10.84 -1.36
C ASP A 49 7.09 10.89 -2.63
N ARG A 50 7.18 9.89 -3.51
CA ARG A 50 6.44 9.96 -4.76
C ARG A 50 4.92 9.85 -4.58
N GLY A 51 4.47 9.23 -3.50
CA GLY A 51 3.05 9.14 -3.21
C GLY A 51 2.51 10.45 -2.67
N ARG A 52 1.21 10.63 -2.75
CA ARG A 52 0.58 11.83 -2.20
C ARG A 52 0.22 11.60 -0.74
N ARG A 53 0.02 12.68 -0.01
CA ARG A 53 -0.42 12.59 1.38
C ARG A 53 -1.85 12.05 1.41
N VAL A 54 -2.12 11.22 2.42
CA VAL A 54 -3.46 10.66 2.61
C VAL A 54 -4.33 11.73 3.26
N SER A 55 -5.38 12.16 2.55
CA SER A 55 -6.22 13.27 3.01
C SER A 55 -7.00 12.95 4.28
N GLU A 56 -7.30 11.67 4.52
CA GLU A 56 -8.03 11.24 5.73
C GLU A 56 -7.16 11.27 6.98
N PHE A 57 -5.86 11.45 6.82
CA PHE A 57 -4.90 11.40 7.92
C PHE A 57 -4.19 12.72 8.08
N HIS A 58 -3.84 13.04 9.33
CA HIS A 58 -3.08 14.25 9.63
C HIS A 58 -1.58 13.98 9.80
N ASP A 59 -1.14 12.78 9.52
CA ASP A 59 0.26 12.40 9.63
C ASP A 59 0.96 12.69 8.29
N PRO A 60 1.90 13.65 8.24
CA PRO A 60 2.56 14.01 6.99
C PRO A 60 3.46 12.91 6.43
N ASP A 61 3.81 11.92 7.23
CA ASP A 61 4.65 10.82 6.80
C ASP A 61 3.87 9.68 6.15
N VAL A 62 2.54 9.72 6.26
CA VAL A 62 1.68 8.69 5.65
C VAL A 62 1.27 9.14 4.26
N ARG A 63 1.58 8.32 3.28
CA ARG A 63 1.32 8.60 1.87
C ARG A 63 0.65 7.42 1.19
N GLU A 64 0.16 7.64 0.00
CA GLU A 64 -0.50 6.61 -0.79
C GLU A 64 -0.08 6.67 -2.24
N LEU A 65 -0.05 5.48 -2.87
CA LEU A 65 0.17 5.34 -4.30
C LEU A 65 -1.00 4.60 -4.91
N PRO A 66 -1.55 5.06 -6.02
CA PRO A 66 -2.56 4.29 -6.73
C PRO A 66 -1.92 3.08 -7.41
N VAL A 67 -2.56 1.93 -7.30
CA VAL A 67 -2.16 0.70 -7.98
C VAL A 67 -3.44 0.09 -8.50
N SER A 68 -3.72 0.28 -9.80
CA SER A 68 -5.00 -0.09 -10.41
C SER A 68 -6.14 0.58 -9.64
N SER A 69 -7.11 -0.20 -9.15
CA SER A 69 -8.23 0.34 -8.38
C SER A 69 -7.96 0.35 -6.87
N TYR A 70 -6.73 0.15 -6.48
CA TYR A 70 -6.35 0.06 -5.07
C TYR A 70 -5.41 1.19 -4.68
N ARG A 71 -5.19 1.36 -3.39
CA ARG A 71 -4.23 2.31 -2.83
C ARG A 71 -3.24 1.55 -1.98
N LEU A 72 -1.96 1.80 -2.23
CA LEU A 72 -0.87 1.29 -1.40
C LEU A 72 -0.55 2.38 -0.37
N ILE A 73 -0.83 2.10 0.88
CA ILE A 73 -0.65 3.07 1.97
C ILE A 73 0.66 2.77 2.68
N TYR A 74 1.47 3.79 2.89
CA TYR A 74 2.78 3.59 3.50
C TYR A 74 3.19 4.77 4.37
N ARG A 75 4.13 4.53 5.27
CA ARG A 75 4.71 5.57 6.13
C ARG A 75 6.20 5.66 5.85
N VAL A 76 6.69 6.89 5.71
CA VAL A 76 8.11 7.15 5.46
C VAL A 76 8.81 7.42 6.78
N GLY A 77 9.81 6.61 7.11
CA GLY A 77 10.67 6.83 8.26
C GLY A 77 12.00 7.44 7.83
N SER A 78 12.98 7.40 8.73
CA SER A 78 14.28 8.02 8.44
C SER A 78 15.08 7.30 7.36
N LYS A 79 15.02 5.97 7.32
CA LYS A 79 15.70 5.16 6.31
C LYS A 79 14.88 3.93 5.92
N ARG A 80 13.59 3.97 6.21
CA ARG A 80 12.72 2.83 6.02
C ARG A 80 11.35 3.31 5.59
N VAL A 81 10.76 2.56 4.69
CA VAL A 81 9.36 2.75 4.30
C VAL A 81 8.60 1.53 4.78
N LEU A 82 7.56 1.77 5.57
CA LEU A 82 6.70 0.70 6.06
C LEU A 82 5.39 0.70 5.27
N ILE A 83 5.13 -0.38 4.55
CA ILE A 83 3.87 -0.55 3.84
C ILE A 83 2.82 -0.96 4.86
N LEU A 84 1.78 -0.14 5.00
CA LEU A 84 0.77 -0.29 6.04
C LEU A 84 -0.46 -1.06 5.60
N ALA A 85 -0.90 -0.84 4.36
CA ALA A 85 -2.14 -1.44 3.89
C ALA A 85 -2.23 -1.37 2.37
N PHE A 86 -3.05 -2.26 1.81
CA PHE A 86 -3.37 -2.27 0.40
C PHE A 86 -4.90 -2.38 0.30
N VAL A 87 -5.58 -1.28 -0.04
CA VAL A 87 -7.02 -1.20 0.06
C VAL A 87 -7.65 -0.67 -1.22
N HIS A 88 -8.90 -1.05 -1.47
CA HIS A 88 -9.63 -0.53 -2.61
C HIS A 88 -9.76 0.99 -2.47
N GLN A 89 -9.63 1.71 -3.60
CA GLN A 89 -9.58 3.17 -3.58
C GLN A 89 -10.83 3.82 -2.97
N ALA A 90 -11.97 3.14 -3.03
CA ALA A 90 -13.22 3.66 -2.50
C ALA A 90 -13.36 3.43 -0.99
N ARG A 91 -12.44 2.70 -0.38
CA ARG A 91 -12.53 2.38 1.04
C ARG A 91 -12.20 3.58 1.91
N ASP A 92 -13.01 3.79 2.94
CA ASP A 92 -12.74 4.82 3.93
C ASP A 92 -11.56 4.36 4.82
N LEU A 93 -10.48 5.14 4.82
CA LEU A 93 -9.27 4.79 5.54
C LEU A 93 -9.34 5.08 7.03
N ALA A 94 -10.25 5.94 7.46
CA ALA A 94 -10.34 6.30 8.87
C ALA A 94 -10.48 5.08 9.77
N GLY A 95 -11.33 4.12 9.37
CA GLY A 95 -11.53 2.91 10.13
C GLY A 95 -10.50 1.83 9.90
N VAL A 96 -9.70 1.95 8.83
CA VAL A 96 -8.72 0.91 8.46
C VAL A 96 -7.40 1.10 9.18
N LEU A 97 -6.92 2.34 9.23
CA LEU A 97 -5.62 2.65 9.80
C LEU A 97 -5.69 3.20 11.20
N GLU A 98 -6.89 3.49 11.67
CA GLU A 98 -7.08 3.96 13.01
C GLU A 98 -6.71 2.85 13.98
N SER A 99 -5.60 3.06 14.66
CA SER A 99 -5.14 2.06 15.59
C SER A 99 -6.08 1.98 16.78
N PRO A 100 -6.51 0.78 17.14
CA PRO A 100 -7.33 0.62 18.33
C PRO A 100 -6.53 0.75 19.61
N SER A 101 -5.29 1.07 19.50
CA SER A 101 -4.40 1.18 20.66
C SER A 101 -4.86 2.16 21.69
#